data_b45702add66b12cffa3d7866b498de98
#
_entry.id   b45702add66b12cffa3d7866b498de98
#
_cell.length_a   1.000
_cell.length_b   1.000
_cell.length_c   1.000
_cell.angle_alpha   90.00
_cell.angle_beta   90.00
_cell.angle_gamma   90.00
#
_symmetry.space_group_name_H-M   'P 1'
#
loop_
_entity.id
_entity.type
_entity.pdbx_description
1 polymer ?
#
loop_
_entity_poly.entity_id
_entity_poly.type
_entity_poly.pdbx_seq_one_letter_code
_entity_poly.pdbx_strand_id
1 'polypeptide(L)'
;MSSTPVRPSTFISLQTLFKTVTILLSVSILLTLVLTTFDFYNPGFVYLENPTEEEEVVLLTIGLVGILNAIISVAGGIFFLWWFYRAYKNLKTLGIALKSTPRRVIVNFFIPIINFWKPYFAAMEIWNKSDPSTLLATEQEGRPSQGSVIVKLWWI
;
A
#
# COMPACT_ATOMS: atom_id res chain seq x y z
N MET A 1 26.45 16.46 -28.06
CA MET A 1 26.67 16.66 -26.61
C MET A 1 25.44 16.07 -25.91
N SER A 2 25.57 14.87 -25.34
CA SER A 2 24.51 14.19 -24.61
C SER A 2 24.42 14.81 -23.21
N SER A 3 23.42 15.65 -22.96
CA SER A 3 23.14 16.15 -21.62
C SER A 3 22.50 15.02 -20.82
N THR A 4 23.28 14.34 -19.99
CA THR A 4 22.73 13.45 -18.96
C THR A 4 21.76 14.24 -18.09
N PRO A 5 20.49 13.79 -17.94
CA PRO A 5 19.56 14.47 -17.07
C PRO A 5 20.08 14.44 -15.64
N VAL A 6 20.40 15.61 -15.09
CA VAL A 6 20.82 15.77 -13.69
C VAL A 6 19.65 15.38 -12.82
N ARG A 7 19.73 14.21 -12.18
CA ARG A 7 18.74 13.83 -11.16
C ARG A 7 18.86 14.82 -9.99
N PRO A 8 17.78 15.49 -9.60
CA PRO A 8 17.86 16.39 -8.45
C PRO A 8 18.31 15.60 -7.22
N SER A 9 19.25 16.18 -6.45
CA SER A 9 19.88 15.54 -5.27
C SER A 9 18.91 15.05 -4.18
N THR A 10 17.63 15.44 -4.27
CA THR A 10 16.55 15.08 -3.35
C THR A 10 15.69 13.88 -3.83
N PHE A 11 16.01 13.32 -5.00
CA PHE A 11 15.29 12.12 -5.49
C PHE A 11 15.69 10.90 -4.67
N ILE A 12 14.69 10.24 -4.05
CA ILE A 12 14.91 9.06 -3.23
C ILE A 12 14.33 7.84 -3.92
N SER A 13 15.17 6.78 -4.05
CA SER A 13 14.71 5.51 -4.61
C SER A 13 13.57 4.92 -3.78
N LEU A 14 12.49 4.54 -4.46
CA LEU A 14 11.30 3.91 -3.86
C LEU A 14 11.37 2.38 -3.86
N GLN A 15 12.35 1.80 -4.55
CA GLN A 15 12.41 0.36 -4.80
C GLN A 15 12.51 -0.46 -3.50
N THR A 16 13.35 -0.03 -2.55
CA THR A 16 13.49 -0.72 -1.27
C THR A 16 12.19 -0.66 -0.46
N LEU A 17 11.57 0.53 -0.37
CA LEU A 17 10.29 0.68 0.33
C LEU A 17 9.19 -0.15 -0.32
N PHE A 18 9.12 -0.18 -1.64
CA PHE A 18 8.16 -1.01 -2.37
C PHE A 18 8.33 -2.50 -2.04
N LYS A 19 9.57 -3.01 -2.09
CA LYS A 19 9.87 -4.41 -1.72
C LYS A 19 9.47 -4.71 -0.28
N THR A 20 9.81 -3.82 0.67
CA THR A 20 9.46 -3.99 2.09
C THR A 20 7.93 -4.05 2.26
N VAL A 21 7.19 -3.14 1.68
CA VAL A 21 5.71 -3.12 1.73
C VAL A 21 5.14 -4.40 1.15
N THR A 22 5.61 -4.82 -0.03
CA THR A 22 5.12 -6.04 -0.69
C THR A 22 5.36 -7.27 0.18
N ILE A 23 6.55 -7.42 0.78
CA ILE A 23 6.87 -8.55 1.66
C ILE A 23 5.96 -8.55 2.89
N LEU A 24 5.85 -7.42 3.60
CA LEU A 24 5.03 -7.31 4.81
C LEU A 24 3.56 -7.63 4.54
N LEU A 25 2.99 -7.07 3.47
CA LEU A 25 1.61 -7.33 3.09
C LEU A 25 1.40 -8.78 2.66
N SER A 26 2.32 -9.37 1.88
CA SER A 26 2.22 -10.77 1.47
C SER A 26 2.27 -11.72 2.66
N VAL A 27 3.18 -11.49 3.61
CA VAL A 27 3.26 -12.30 4.85
C VAL A 27 2.00 -12.15 5.67
N SER A 28 1.49 -10.92 5.85
CA SER A 28 0.25 -10.67 6.58
C SER A 28 -0.96 -11.36 5.95
N ILE A 29 -1.09 -11.32 4.63
CA ILE A 29 -2.17 -12.01 3.90
C ILE A 29 -2.08 -13.52 4.10
N LEU A 30 -0.88 -14.12 3.98
CA LEU A 30 -0.70 -15.55 4.17
C LEU A 30 -1.05 -15.98 5.61
N LEU A 31 -0.60 -15.23 6.63
CA LEU A 31 -0.96 -15.51 8.01
C LEU A 31 -2.47 -15.38 8.24
N THR A 32 -3.10 -14.36 7.69
CA THR A 32 -4.55 -14.16 7.77
C THR A 32 -5.29 -15.34 7.13
N LEU A 33 -4.87 -15.80 5.96
CA LEU A 33 -5.46 -16.96 5.29
C LEU A 33 -5.35 -18.22 6.14
N VAL A 34 -4.20 -18.47 6.76
CA VAL A 34 -3.99 -19.62 7.66
C VAL A 34 -4.93 -19.54 8.86
N LEU A 35 -4.98 -18.40 9.55
CA LEU A 35 -5.85 -18.20 10.71
C LEU A 35 -7.34 -18.34 10.35
N THR A 36 -7.77 -17.72 9.25
CA THR A 36 -9.17 -17.79 8.79
C THR A 36 -9.53 -19.20 8.37
N THR A 37 -8.62 -19.95 7.73
CA THR A 37 -8.85 -21.33 7.35
C THR A 37 -8.99 -22.21 8.59
N PHE A 38 -8.14 -22.02 9.60
CA PHE A 38 -8.26 -22.73 10.86
C PHE A 38 -9.61 -22.48 11.53
N ASP A 39 -10.01 -21.23 11.65
CA ASP A 39 -11.31 -20.82 12.25
C ASP A 39 -12.50 -21.40 11.48
N PHE A 40 -12.42 -21.45 10.16
CA PHE A 40 -13.46 -22.03 9.31
C PHE A 40 -13.66 -23.54 9.54
N TYR A 41 -12.56 -24.29 9.72
CA TYR A 41 -12.63 -25.74 9.98
C TYR A 41 -12.86 -26.10 11.44
N ASN A 42 -12.62 -25.18 12.37
CA ASN A 42 -12.78 -25.39 13.81
C ASN A 42 -13.66 -24.29 14.42
N PRO A 43 -14.92 -24.14 13.99
CA PRO A 43 -15.79 -23.09 14.48
C PRO A 43 -16.01 -23.22 15.98
N GLY A 44 -15.77 -22.14 16.72
CA GLY A 44 -15.93 -22.12 18.17
C GLY A 44 -14.73 -22.62 18.99
N PHE A 45 -13.65 -23.09 18.36
CA PHE A 45 -12.45 -23.54 19.06
C PHE A 45 -11.87 -22.48 19.99
N VAL A 46 -11.92 -21.21 19.57
CA VAL A 46 -11.41 -20.06 20.37
C VAL A 46 -12.26 -19.79 21.62
N TYR A 47 -13.50 -20.32 21.69
CA TYR A 47 -14.45 -20.10 22.78
C TYR A 47 -14.61 -21.32 23.70
N LEU A 48 -13.67 -22.27 23.70
CA LEU A 48 -13.72 -23.42 24.60
C LEU A 48 -13.66 -22.97 26.07
N GLU A 49 -14.64 -23.36 26.87
CA GLU A 49 -14.70 -22.98 28.30
C GLU A 49 -13.71 -23.80 29.16
N ASN A 50 -13.46 -25.06 28.78
CA ASN A 50 -12.56 -25.96 29.50
C ASN A 50 -11.67 -26.70 28.48
N PRO A 51 -10.66 -26.05 27.93
CA PRO A 51 -9.75 -26.69 26.99
C PRO A 51 -8.86 -27.75 27.69
N THR A 52 -8.56 -28.81 26.97
CA THR A 52 -7.51 -29.76 27.38
C THR A 52 -6.12 -29.08 27.29
N GLU A 53 -5.10 -29.70 27.92
CA GLU A 53 -3.74 -29.15 27.86
C GLU A 53 -3.24 -28.96 26.40
N GLU A 54 -3.56 -29.89 25.51
CA GLU A 54 -3.20 -29.80 24.09
C GLU A 54 -3.93 -28.64 23.39
N GLU A 55 -5.24 -28.49 23.66
CA GLU A 55 -6.05 -27.40 23.12
C GLU A 55 -5.58 -26.01 23.64
N GLU A 56 -5.17 -25.93 24.89
CA GLU A 56 -4.61 -24.72 25.47
C GLU A 56 -3.32 -24.27 24.74
N VAL A 57 -2.41 -25.21 24.45
CA VAL A 57 -1.21 -24.93 23.67
C VAL A 57 -1.54 -24.41 22.26
N VAL A 58 -2.55 -25.01 21.62
CA VAL A 58 -3.02 -24.54 20.29
C VAL A 58 -3.62 -23.15 20.38
N LEU A 59 -4.46 -22.88 21.39
CA LEU A 59 -5.06 -21.56 21.62
C LEU A 59 -3.99 -20.47 21.83
N LEU A 60 -2.98 -20.75 22.67
CA LEU A 60 -1.86 -19.85 22.88
C LEU A 60 -1.08 -19.59 21.59
N THR A 61 -0.85 -20.63 20.81
CA THR A 61 -0.13 -20.52 19.53
C THR A 61 -0.90 -19.64 18.54
N ILE A 62 -2.21 -19.86 18.38
CA ILE A 62 -3.07 -19.05 17.51
C ILE A 62 -3.08 -17.59 17.97
N GLY A 63 -3.20 -17.37 19.30
CA GLY A 63 -3.16 -16.05 19.88
C GLY A 63 -1.87 -15.30 19.57
N LEU A 64 -0.71 -15.96 19.75
CA LEU A 64 0.60 -15.39 19.45
C LEU A 64 0.76 -15.07 17.95
N VAL A 65 0.32 -15.99 17.08
CA VAL A 65 0.35 -15.77 15.61
C VAL A 65 -0.58 -14.62 15.22
N GLY A 66 -1.74 -14.51 15.87
CA GLY A 66 -2.67 -13.39 15.66
C GLY A 66 -2.06 -12.04 16.04
N ILE A 67 -1.40 -11.96 17.21
CA ILE A 67 -0.70 -10.75 17.66
C ILE A 67 0.44 -10.39 16.69
N LEU A 68 1.24 -11.38 16.29
CA LEU A 68 2.32 -11.16 15.33
C LEU A 68 1.79 -10.65 14.00
N ASN A 69 0.70 -11.24 13.49
CA ASN A 69 0.05 -10.79 12.26
C ASN A 69 -0.47 -9.34 12.38
N ALA A 70 -1.06 -8.97 13.52
CA ALA A 70 -1.50 -7.59 13.77
C ALA A 70 -0.33 -6.60 13.73
N ILE A 71 0.81 -6.95 14.34
CA ILE A 71 2.03 -6.10 14.31
C ILE A 71 2.55 -5.95 12.87
N ILE A 72 2.64 -7.04 12.12
CA ILE A 72 3.08 -7.04 10.71
C ILE A 72 2.14 -6.18 9.85
N SER A 73 0.82 -6.29 10.06
CA SER A 73 -0.19 -5.51 9.32
C SER A 73 -0.05 -4.01 9.58
N VAL A 74 0.11 -3.62 10.85
CA VAL A 74 0.32 -2.22 11.24
C VAL A 74 1.61 -1.67 10.64
N ALA A 75 2.71 -2.43 10.74
CA ALA A 75 3.98 -2.07 10.13
C ALA A 75 3.84 -1.90 8.62
N GLY A 76 3.19 -2.85 7.94
CA GLY A 76 2.90 -2.79 6.50
C GLY A 76 2.14 -1.53 6.12
N GLY A 77 1.11 -1.17 6.88
CA GLY A 77 0.34 0.07 6.69
C GLY A 77 1.20 1.33 6.84
N ILE A 78 2.06 1.39 7.86
CA ILE A 78 2.97 2.53 8.07
C ILE A 78 3.97 2.65 6.90
N PHE A 79 4.60 1.56 6.50
CA PHE A 79 5.53 1.55 5.37
C PHE A 79 4.84 1.89 4.04
N PHE A 80 3.59 1.44 3.84
CA PHE A 80 2.78 1.81 2.69
C PHE A 80 2.52 3.31 2.64
N LEU A 81 2.07 3.93 3.74
CA LEU A 81 1.84 5.37 3.79
C LEU A 81 3.15 6.16 3.58
N TRP A 82 4.27 5.67 4.10
CA TRP A 82 5.57 6.27 3.88
C TRP A 82 6.01 6.17 2.41
N TRP A 83 5.83 5.00 1.78
CA TRP A 83 6.07 4.83 0.34
C TRP A 83 5.22 5.79 -0.49
N PHE A 84 3.93 5.87 -0.19
CA PHE A 84 2.99 6.74 -0.90
C PHE A 84 3.36 8.22 -0.75
N TYR A 85 3.72 8.66 0.47
CA TYR A 85 4.22 10.01 0.73
C TYR A 85 5.44 10.35 -0.11
N ARG A 86 6.42 9.43 -0.15
CA ARG A 86 7.65 9.63 -0.92
C ARG A 86 7.42 9.62 -2.41
N ALA A 87 6.57 8.74 -2.93
CA ALA A 87 6.19 8.72 -4.33
C ALA A 87 5.62 10.08 -4.76
N TYR A 88 4.70 10.60 -3.98
CA TYR A 88 4.08 11.90 -4.23
C TYR A 88 5.07 13.07 -4.09
N LYS A 89 5.98 12.99 -3.11
CA LYS A 89 7.04 13.99 -2.92
C LYS A 89 8.03 14.00 -4.09
N ASN A 90 8.41 12.84 -4.61
CA ASN A 90 9.33 12.74 -5.74
C ASN A 90 8.76 13.42 -7.00
N LEU A 91 7.47 13.26 -7.29
CA LEU A 91 6.81 13.98 -8.40
C LEU A 91 6.90 15.50 -8.23
N LYS A 92 6.73 15.99 -7.00
CA LYS A 92 6.85 17.43 -6.71
C LYS A 92 8.29 17.93 -6.94
N THR A 93 9.32 17.15 -6.58
CA THR A 93 10.73 17.53 -6.79
C THR A 93 11.12 17.53 -8.26
N LEU A 94 10.41 16.79 -9.10
CA LEU A 94 10.55 16.81 -10.57
C LEU A 94 9.87 18.03 -11.23
N GLY A 95 9.34 18.95 -10.43
CA GLY A 95 8.66 20.15 -10.95
C GLY A 95 7.26 19.91 -11.50
N ILE A 96 6.71 18.70 -11.31
CA ILE A 96 5.38 18.34 -11.81
C ILE A 96 4.31 19.06 -10.97
N ALA A 97 3.40 19.78 -11.65
CA ALA A 97 2.27 20.43 -11.01
C ALA A 97 1.31 19.35 -10.42
N LEU A 98 1.18 19.31 -9.10
CA LEU A 98 0.35 18.37 -8.36
C LEU A 98 -0.91 19.05 -7.82
N LYS A 99 -2.05 18.33 -7.80
CA LYS A 99 -3.33 18.82 -7.28
C LYS A 99 -3.35 18.97 -5.75
N SER A 100 -2.46 18.28 -5.03
CA SER A 100 -2.40 18.28 -3.57
C SER A 100 -0.96 18.36 -3.06
N THR A 101 -0.80 18.56 -1.75
CA THR A 101 0.51 18.46 -1.09
C THR A 101 0.74 17.01 -0.59
N PRO A 102 2.00 16.53 -0.51
CA PRO A 102 2.28 15.17 -0.04
C PRO A 102 1.69 14.87 1.35
N ARG A 103 1.71 15.83 2.28
CA ARG A 103 1.10 15.69 3.61
C ARG A 103 -0.42 15.54 3.55
N ARG A 104 -1.09 16.36 2.73
CA ARG A 104 -2.55 16.32 2.60
C ARG A 104 -3.05 15.01 2.03
N VAL A 105 -2.28 14.41 1.12
CA VAL A 105 -2.59 13.10 0.55
C VAL A 105 -2.61 12.02 1.64
N ILE A 106 -1.64 12.01 2.55
CA ILE A 106 -1.60 11.06 3.67
C ILE A 106 -2.77 11.28 4.64
N VAL A 107 -3.04 12.54 5.02
CA VAL A 107 -4.16 12.86 5.92
C VAL A 107 -5.50 12.37 5.35
N ASN A 108 -5.67 12.38 4.03
CA ASN A 108 -6.89 11.90 3.39
C ASN A 108 -7.18 10.41 3.64
N PHE A 109 -6.17 9.58 3.96
CA PHE A 109 -6.38 8.18 4.34
C PHE A 109 -7.07 8.01 5.70
N PHE A 110 -6.96 9.00 6.58
CA PHE A 110 -7.51 8.94 7.94
C PHE A 110 -8.91 9.57 8.07
N ILE A 111 -9.40 10.24 7.03
CA ILE A 111 -10.75 10.83 7.02
C ILE A 111 -11.70 9.86 6.34
N PRO A 112 -12.63 9.19 7.07
CA PRO A 112 -13.43 8.08 6.54
C PRO A 112 -14.14 8.39 5.21
N ILE A 113 -14.83 9.52 5.14
CA ILE A 113 -15.58 9.92 3.95
C ILE A 113 -14.62 10.19 2.78
N ILE A 114 -13.51 10.88 3.03
CA ILE A 114 -12.54 11.29 2.02
C ILE A 114 -11.69 10.10 1.55
N ASN A 115 -11.46 9.12 2.42
CA ASN A 115 -10.67 7.92 2.14
C ASN A 115 -11.24 7.08 0.98
N PHE A 116 -12.54 7.17 0.70
CA PHE A 116 -13.15 6.40 -0.40
C PHE A 116 -12.68 6.82 -1.80
N TRP A 117 -12.31 8.09 -2.01
CA TRP A 117 -11.94 8.56 -3.36
C TRP A 117 -10.65 9.39 -3.45
N LYS A 118 -10.28 10.16 -2.42
CA LYS A 118 -9.07 11.02 -2.50
C LYS A 118 -7.76 10.24 -2.69
N PRO A 119 -7.51 9.12 -1.97
CA PRO A 119 -6.32 8.31 -2.20
C PRO A 119 -6.29 7.71 -3.61
N TYR A 120 -7.45 7.30 -4.15
CA TYR A 120 -7.57 6.84 -5.53
C TYR A 120 -7.10 7.90 -6.52
N PHE A 121 -7.60 9.14 -6.42
CA PHE A 121 -7.16 10.22 -7.30
C PHE A 121 -5.67 10.53 -7.15
N ALA A 122 -5.13 10.45 -5.95
CA ALA A 122 -3.71 10.63 -5.72
C ALA A 122 -2.87 9.49 -6.32
N ALA A 123 -3.32 8.23 -6.22
CA ALA A 123 -2.70 7.08 -6.87
C ALA A 123 -2.72 7.21 -8.40
N MET A 124 -3.86 7.62 -8.97
CA MET A 124 -3.99 7.91 -10.39
C MET A 124 -3.07 9.05 -10.84
N GLU A 125 -2.92 10.08 -10.02
CA GLU A 125 -2.01 11.19 -10.32
C GLU A 125 -0.55 10.73 -10.32
N ILE A 126 -0.13 9.90 -9.34
CA ILE A 126 1.19 9.28 -9.32
C ILE A 126 1.40 8.45 -10.59
N TRP A 127 0.46 7.57 -10.90
CA TRP A 127 0.56 6.68 -12.06
C TRP A 127 0.72 7.46 -13.36
N ASN A 128 -0.20 8.36 -13.65
CA ASN A 128 -0.21 9.11 -14.90
C ASN A 128 1.00 10.03 -15.08
N LYS A 129 1.52 10.58 -13.98
CA LYS A 129 2.63 11.52 -14.00
C LYS A 129 4.00 10.87 -13.80
N SER A 130 4.05 9.57 -13.48
CA SER A 130 5.31 8.81 -13.38
C SER A 130 5.75 8.19 -14.70
N ASP A 131 4.88 8.13 -15.70
CA ASP A 131 5.20 7.57 -17.01
C ASP A 131 5.89 8.64 -17.87
N PRO A 132 7.16 8.42 -18.30
CA PRO A 132 7.87 9.35 -19.17
C PRO A 132 7.17 9.61 -20.51
N SER A 133 6.41 8.63 -21.01
CA SER A 133 5.66 8.78 -22.26
C SER A 133 4.48 9.77 -22.13
N THR A 134 3.90 9.89 -20.94
CA THR A 134 2.86 10.89 -20.67
C THR A 134 3.42 12.30 -20.52
N LEU A 135 4.67 12.45 -20.08
CA LEU A 135 5.34 13.74 -20.02
C LEU A 135 5.66 14.28 -21.42
N LEU A 136 5.89 13.41 -22.39
CA LEU A 136 6.11 13.75 -23.80
C LEU A 136 4.80 13.90 -24.58
N ALA A 137 3.71 13.27 -24.11
CA ALA A 137 2.40 13.26 -24.75
C ALA A 137 1.47 14.40 -24.28
N THR A 138 1.95 15.34 -23.47
CA THR A 138 1.18 16.52 -23.05
C THR A 138 0.87 17.45 -24.25
N GLU A 139 1.44 17.17 -25.42
CA GLU A 139 1.10 17.82 -26.70
C GLU A 139 0.07 17.05 -27.55
N GLN A 140 -0.34 15.84 -27.18
CA GLN A 140 -1.37 15.08 -27.90
C GLN A 140 -2.48 14.63 -26.96
N GLU A 141 -3.57 15.38 -26.99
CA GLU A 141 -4.80 15.16 -26.25
C GLU A 141 -5.37 13.74 -26.38
N GLY A 142 -5.77 13.15 -25.26
CA GLY A 142 -6.96 12.32 -25.21
C GLY A 142 -6.82 10.80 -25.18
N ARG A 143 -5.65 10.16 -24.95
CA ARG A 143 -5.62 8.70 -24.72
C ARG A 143 -5.57 8.37 -23.22
N PRO A 144 -6.59 7.64 -22.68
CA PRO A 144 -6.47 7.08 -21.33
C PRO A 144 -5.33 6.04 -21.34
N SER A 145 -4.31 6.26 -20.50
CA SER A 145 -3.21 5.29 -20.36
C SER A 145 -3.77 3.93 -19.89
N GLN A 146 -3.28 2.83 -20.45
CA GLN A 146 -3.69 1.45 -20.06
C GLN A 146 -3.56 1.23 -18.54
N GLY A 147 -2.63 1.90 -17.86
CA GLY A 147 -2.47 1.86 -16.42
C GLY A 147 -3.66 2.40 -15.63
N SER A 148 -4.49 3.26 -16.21
CA SER A 148 -5.70 3.76 -15.55
C SER A 148 -6.71 2.64 -15.27
N VAL A 149 -6.74 1.60 -16.09
CA VAL A 149 -7.63 0.44 -15.93
C VAL A 149 -7.19 -0.42 -14.75
N ILE A 150 -5.89 -0.68 -14.60
CA ILE A 150 -5.34 -1.48 -13.49
C ILE A 150 -5.61 -0.80 -12.15
N VAL A 151 -5.37 0.50 -12.05
CA VAL A 151 -5.64 1.27 -10.83
C VAL A 151 -7.13 1.30 -10.49
N LYS A 152 -8.01 1.38 -11.51
CA LYS A 152 -9.47 1.30 -11.32
C LYS A 152 -9.88 -0.09 -10.81
N LEU A 153 -9.38 -1.17 -11.42
CA LEU A 153 -9.69 -2.54 -10.99
C LEU A 153 -9.19 -2.86 -9.58
N TRP A 154 -8.06 -2.26 -9.18
CA TRP A 154 -7.54 -2.46 -7.83
C TRP A 154 -8.36 -1.75 -6.76
N TRP A 155 -9.13 -0.71 -7.13
CA TRP A 155 -9.91 0.10 -6.17
C TRP A 155 -11.35 -0.38 -5.97
N ILE A 156 -11.89 -1.24 -6.85
CA ILE A 156 -13.23 -1.84 -6.75
C ILE A 156 -13.18 -3.10 -5.90
#